data_f8be6cb7a6e4bea7221f021f60b0c5f1
#
_entry.id   f8be6cb7a6e4bea7221f021f60b0c5f1
#
_cell.length_a   1.000
_cell.length_b   1.000
_cell.length_c   1.000
_cell.angle_alpha   90.00
_cell.angle_beta   90.00
_cell.angle_gamma   90.00
#
_symmetry.space_group_name_H-M   'P 1'
#
loop_
_entity.id
_entity.type
_entity.pdbx_description
1 polymer ?
#
loop_
_entity_poly.entity_id
_entity_poly.type
_entity_poly.pdbx_seq_one_letter_code
_entity_poly.pdbx_strand_id
1 'polypeptide(L)'
;MMAPQEPSRILNVARHKPLIGIPADRRILGPHPFHCVGEKYIAAVADAADAIPILVPSLGERDLDDLLSELDGILLTGSPSNVEPHRYSGTAGDPDTLHDPHRDATTLSLIPRAIAAGLPLFAVCRGFQEMNIAFGGTLWQKVQDVPGMRDHREDKEQPLDVQYAPAHEIELVRGGYLHRLAGSDRVVVNSLHSQGVQTLGGNLEIEARAPDGLIEAFRVSNAPGFALAVQWHPEWQVLKNPFSHAMFAAFGDAARARINARK
;
A
#
# COMPACT_ATOMS: atom_id res chain seq x y z
N MET A 1 -2.10 45.81 -39.50
CA MET A 1 -1.54 44.46 -39.72
C MET A 1 -1.12 43.88 -38.37
N MET A 2 -1.88 42.95 -37.82
CA MET A 2 -1.52 42.21 -36.58
C MET A 2 -0.55 41.10 -37.00
N ALA A 3 0.59 41.03 -36.34
CA ALA A 3 1.56 39.92 -36.52
C ALA A 3 0.92 38.58 -36.08
N PRO A 4 1.19 37.49 -36.80
CA PRO A 4 0.67 36.16 -36.39
C PRO A 4 1.31 35.77 -35.05
N GLN A 5 0.47 35.42 -34.08
CA GLN A 5 0.91 34.80 -32.83
C GLN A 5 1.48 33.42 -33.18
N GLU A 6 2.74 33.19 -32.85
CA GLU A 6 3.33 31.83 -32.88
C GLU A 6 2.57 30.90 -31.98
N PRO A 7 2.24 29.66 -32.42
CA PRO A 7 1.62 28.67 -31.55
C PRO A 7 2.59 28.36 -30.41
N SER A 8 2.08 28.43 -29.19
CA SER A 8 2.82 28.05 -27.99
C SER A 8 3.41 26.64 -28.17
N ARG A 9 4.73 26.55 -28.18
CA ARG A 9 5.45 25.26 -28.13
C ARG A 9 5.04 24.55 -26.88
N ILE A 10 4.14 23.56 -26.98
CA ILE A 10 3.94 22.56 -25.94
C ILE A 10 5.28 21.84 -25.82
N LEU A 11 5.98 22.06 -24.70
CA LEU A 11 7.19 21.33 -24.36
C LEU A 11 6.76 19.88 -24.14
N ASN A 12 6.94 19.04 -25.15
CA ASN A 12 6.81 17.59 -25.01
C ASN A 12 8.05 17.09 -24.26
N VAL A 13 8.12 17.39 -22.95
CA VAL A 13 9.17 16.88 -22.07
C VAL A 13 8.81 15.43 -21.76
N ALA A 14 9.52 14.49 -22.36
CA ALA A 14 9.39 13.09 -22.01
C ALA A 14 9.58 12.93 -20.47
N ARG A 15 8.59 12.41 -19.77
CA ARG A 15 8.71 12.13 -18.34
C ARG A 15 9.81 11.09 -18.13
N HIS A 16 10.79 11.41 -17.28
CA HIS A 16 11.87 10.51 -16.93
C HIS A 16 11.54 9.69 -15.67
N LYS A 17 10.68 10.21 -14.77
CA LYS A 17 10.27 9.54 -13.53
C LYS A 17 8.78 9.17 -13.54
N PRO A 18 8.41 7.99 -13.03
CA PRO A 18 7.02 7.56 -12.96
C PRO A 18 6.22 8.41 -11.94
N LEU A 19 4.92 8.57 -12.21
CA LEU A 19 3.95 9.17 -11.29
C LEU A 19 3.31 8.07 -10.46
N ILE A 20 3.52 8.10 -9.15
CA ILE A 20 2.94 7.15 -8.20
C ILE A 20 1.81 7.80 -7.43
N GLY A 21 0.58 7.34 -7.66
CA GLY A 21 -0.58 7.76 -6.91
C GLY A 21 -0.59 7.17 -5.50
N ILE A 22 -0.84 8.02 -4.50
CA ILE A 22 -0.92 7.64 -3.08
C ILE A 22 -2.28 8.07 -2.56
N PRO A 23 -3.28 7.17 -2.44
CA PRO A 23 -4.56 7.49 -1.83
C PRO A 23 -4.39 8.02 -0.41
N ALA A 24 -5.00 9.18 -0.15
CA ALA A 24 -4.87 9.91 1.10
C ALA A 24 -5.91 9.47 2.13
N ASP A 25 -5.59 9.57 3.40
CA ASP A 25 -6.56 9.54 4.49
C ASP A 25 -7.38 10.84 4.51
N ARG A 26 -8.65 10.73 4.90
CA ARG A 26 -9.44 11.92 5.23
C ARG A 26 -9.42 12.14 6.75
N ARG A 27 -8.84 13.25 7.18
CA ARG A 27 -8.64 13.60 8.59
C ARG A 27 -9.29 14.94 8.92
N ILE A 28 -9.83 15.04 10.13
CA ILE A 28 -10.26 16.34 10.67
C ILE A 28 -9.10 16.98 11.41
N LEU A 29 -8.61 18.10 10.90
CA LEU A 29 -7.55 18.88 11.51
C LEU A 29 -8.13 20.25 11.88
N GLY A 30 -8.26 20.50 13.18
CA GLY A 30 -9.05 21.63 13.67
C GLY A 30 -10.50 21.51 13.22
N PRO A 31 -11.12 22.56 12.66
CA PRO A 31 -12.53 22.52 12.23
C PRO A 31 -12.75 21.97 10.81
N HIS A 32 -11.70 21.65 10.07
CA HIS A 32 -11.80 21.33 8.64
C HIS A 32 -11.34 19.89 8.33
N PRO A 33 -11.97 19.23 7.31
CA PRO A 33 -11.47 18.00 6.73
C PRO A 33 -10.27 18.27 5.81
N PHE A 34 -9.27 17.40 5.90
CA PHE A 34 -8.08 17.41 5.05
C PHE A 34 -7.88 16.02 4.43
N HIS A 35 -7.26 15.99 3.27
CA HIS A 35 -6.70 14.77 2.70
C HIS A 35 -5.19 14.78 2.93
N CYS A 36 -4.65 13.76 3.61
CA CYS A 36 -3.25 13.73 4.00
C CYS A 36 -2.64 12.34 3.84
N VAL A 37 -1.33 12.31 3.64
CA VAL A 37 -0.49 11.11 3.56
C VAL A 37 0.68 11.30 4.51
N GLY A 38 1.06 10.25 5.23
CA GLY A 38 2.24 10.27 6.08
C GLY A 38 3.51 10.51 5.27
N GLU A 39 4.36 11.47 5.69
CA GLU A 39 5.57 11.89 4.99
C GLU A 39 6.52 10.73 4.66
N LYS A 40 6.61 9.71 5.52
CA LYS A 40 7.43 8.51 5.31
C LYS A 40 7.10 7.75 4.01
N TYR A 41 5.83 7.72 3.60
CA TYR A 41 5.40 7.10 2.32
C TYR A 41 5.80 7.95 1.13
N ILE A 42 5.66 9.27 1.26
CA ILE A 42 6.07 10.24 0.23
C ILE A 42 7.58 10.12 0.00
N ALA A 43 8.36 10.13 1.08
CA ALA A 43 9.81 9.96 1.05
C ALA A 43 10.22 8.60 0.43
N ALA A 44 9.55 7.50 0.82
CA ALA A 44 9.87 6.17 0.27
C ALA A 44 9.64 6.10 -1.25
N VAL A 45 8.58 6.74 -1.77
CA VAL A 45 8.35 6.85 -3.21
C VAL A 45 9.42 7.71 -3.88
N ALA A 46 9.74 8.87 -3.31
CA ALA A 46 10.69 9.80 -3.91
C ALA A 46 12.13 9.25 -3.91
N ASP A 47 12.57 8.68 -2.78
CA ASP A 47 13.96 8.36 -2.52
C ASP A 47 14.32 6.91 -2.86
N ALA A 48 13.41 5.95 -2.61
CA ALA A 48 13.70 4.53 -2.81
C ALA A 48 13.09 3.96 -4.10
N ALA A 49 11.88 4.41 -4.51
CA ALA A 49 11.32 4.04 -5.80
C ALA A 49 11.82 4.92 -6.96
N ASP A 50 12.50 6.01 -6.68
CA ASP A 50 12.95 7.03 -7.65
C ASP A 50 11.79 7.50 -8.56
N ALA A 51 10.68 7.92 -7.93
CA ALA A 51 9.43 8.29 -8.57
C ALA A 51 8.87 9.61 -8.04
N ILE A 52 7.84 10.14 -8.69
CA ILE A 52 7.14 11.35 -8.27
C ILE A 52 5.89 10.94 -7.49
N PRO A 53 5.79 11.25 -6.18
CA PRO A 53 4.59 10.96 -5.39
C PRO A 53 3.48 11.96 -5.70
N ILE A 54 2.27 11.45 -5.97
CA ILE A 54 1.06 12.24 -6.22
C ILE A 54 0.01 11.84 -5.18
N LEU A 55 -0.41 12.76 -4.33
CA LEU A 55 -1.47 12.51 -3.36
C LEU A 55 -2.82 12.47 -4.08
N VAL A 56 -3.54 11.35 -3.91
CA VAL A 56 -4.86 11.13 -4.51
C VAL A 56 -5.94 11.38 -3.46
N PRO A 57 -6.84 12.34 -3.63
CA PRO A 57 -7.94 12.57 -2.70
C PRO A 57 -8.90 11.37 -2.63
N SER A 58 -9.39 11.05 -1.44
CA SER A 58 -10.38 9.99 -1.22
C SER A 58 -11.79 10.51 -1.51
N LEU A 59 -12.20 10.44 -2.79
CA LEU A 59 -13.47 10.96 -3.32
C LEU A 59 -14.44 9.85 -3.78
N GLY A 60 -14.23 8.61 -3.33
CA GLY A 60 -14.99 7.44 -3.79
C GLY A 60 -14.61 7.04 -5.21
N GLU A 61 -15.59 6.65 -6.01
CA GLU A 61 -15.37 6.16 -7.37
C GLU A 61 -15.21 7.24 -8.44
N ARG A 62 -15.27 8.52 -8.02
CA ARG A 62 -15.22 9.64 -8.95
C ARG A 62 -13.89 9.67 -9.69
N ASP A 63 -13.99 9.72 -11.02
CA ASP A 63 -12.89 9.95 -11.96
C ASP A 63 -11.69 8.97 -11.82
N LEU A 64 -11.93 7.77 -11.25
CA LEU A 64 -10.86 6.79 -11.02
C LEU A 64 -10.21 6.31 -12.32
N ASP A 65 -10.96 6.10 -13.38
CA ASP A 65 -10.42 5.61 -14.65
C ASP A 65 -9.55 6.68 -15.32
N ASP A 66 -9.98 7.94 -15.29
CA ASP A 66 -9.19 9.07 -15.79
C ASP A 66 -7.90 9.22 -14.96
N LEU A 67 -8.01 9.15 -13.63
CA LEU A 67 -6.87 9.19 -12.73
C LEU A 67 -5.87 8.06 -13.03
N LEU A 68 -6.35 6.81 -13.14
CA LEU A 68 -5.50 5.65 -13.41
C LEU A 68 -4.82 5.73 -14.78
N SER A 69 -5.42 6.43 -15.74
CA SER A 69 -4.82 6.66 -17.05
C SER A 69 -3.57 7.54 -16.99
N GLU A 70 -3.47 8.43 -16.01
CA GLU A 70 -2.35 9.37 -15.83
C GLU A 70 -1.24 8.82 -14.93
N LEU A 71 -1.53 7.80 -14.10
CA LEU A 71 -0.58 7.24 -13.15
C LEU A 71 0.23 6.08 -13.74
N ASP A 72 1.43 5.90 -13.22
CA ASP A 72 2.33 4.82 -13.60
C ASP A 72 2.45 3.74 -12.52
N GLY A 73 1.85 3.96 -11.35
CA GLY A 73 1.75 3.01 -10.25
C GLY A 73 0.95 3.56 -9.07
N ILE A 74 0.59 2.69 -8.14
CA ILE A 74 -0.17 3.02 -6.93
C ILE A 74 0.56 2.49 -5.70
N LEU A 75 0.72 3.34 -4.68
CA LEU A 75 1.12 2.95 -3.33
C LEU A 75 -0.07 3.08 -2.38
N LEU A 76 -0.60 1.96 -1.88
CA LEU A 76 -1.59 1.95 -0.80
C LEU A 76 -0.86 1.97 0.55
N THR A 77 -1.13 2.98 1.36
CA THR A 77 -0.40 3.23 2.61
C THR A 77 -1.04 2.55 3.81
N GLY A 78 -0.30 2.39 4.90
CA GLY A 78 -0.88 2.22 6.23
C GLY A 78 -1.65 3.46 6.68
N SER A 79 -2.46 3.29 7.71
CA SER A 79 -3.26 4.34 8.34
C SER A 79 -3.55 3.99 9.79
N PRO A 80 -3.73 4.97 10.69
CA PRO A 80 -4.29 4.74 12.01
C PRO A 80 -5.76 4.29 12.00
N SER A 81 -6.49 4.47 10.87
CA SER A 81 -7.85 3.95 10.73
C SER A 81 -7.84 2.49 10.27
N ASN A 82 -8.85 1.75 10.71
CA ASN A 82 -9.14 0.39 10.26
C ASN A 82 -10.16 0.40 9.12
N VAL A 83 -10.15 -0.65 8.29
CA VAL A 83 -11.22 -0.83 7.28
C VAL A 83 -12.54 -1.13 7.99
N GLU A 84 -13.64 -0.54 7.49
CA GLU A 84 -14.98 -0.74 8.06
C GLU A 84 -15.41 -2.22 8.02
N PRO A 85 -15.88 -2.81 9.16
CA PRO A 85 -16.20 -4.24 9.23
C PRO A 85 -17.25 -4.70 8.23
N HIS A 86 -18.22 -3.86 7.87
CA HIS A 86 -19.26 -4.22 6.90
C HIS A 86 -18.70 -4.49 5.49
N ARG A 87 -17.46 -4.05 5.20
CA ARG A 87 -16.79 -4.27 3.92
C ARG A 87 -16.33 -5.73 3.75
N TYR A 88 -16.19 -6.51 4.84
CA TYR A 88 -15.63 -7.86 4.77
C TYR A 88 -16.30 -8.91 5.66
N SER A 89 -17.04 -8.55 6.72
CA SER A 89 -17.59 -9.53 7.66
C SER A 89 -19.08 -9.37 7.96
N GLY A 90 -19.63 -8.18 7.72
CA GLY A 90 -21.01 -7.85 8.10
C GLY A 90 -21.28 -7.74 9.62
N THR A 91 -20.28 -7.99 10.47
CA THR A 91 -20.41 -7.83 11.93
C THR A 91 -20.06 -6.42 12.36
N ALA A 92 -20.78 -5.91 13.39
CA ALA A 92 -20.45 -4.61 13.96
C ALA A 92 -19.02 -4.60 14.53
N GLY A 93 -18.30 -3.53 14.27
CA GLY A 93 -16.97 -3.28 14.86
C GLY A 93 -17.08 -2.70 16.26
N ASP A 94 -15.92 -2.57 16.92
CA ASP A 94 -15.81 -1.82 18.16
C ASP A 94 -16.10 -0.33 17.85
N PRO A 95 -17.06 0.32 18.56
CA PRO A 95 -17.45 1.71 18.32
C PRO A 95 -16.30 2.71 18.52
N ASP A 96 -15.29 2.35 19.30
CA ASP A 96 -14.12 3.21 19.54
C ASP A 96 -13.03 3.07 18.46
N THR A 97 -13.22 2.16 17.49
CA THR A 97 -12.27 1.97 16.39
C THR A 97 -12.44 3.09 15.36
N LEU A 98 -11.31 3.76 15.06
CA LEU A 98 -11.28 4.78 14.02
C LEU A 98 -11.43 4.14 12.62
N HIS A 99 -12.39 4.62 11.84
CA HIS A 99 -12.60 4.24 10.44
C HIS A 99 -12.47 5.45 9.50
N ASP A 100 -12.20 5.18 8.22
CA ASP A 100 -12.22 6.18 7.15
C ASP A 100 -13.06 5.68 5.96
N PRO A 101 -14.39 5.90 6.01
CA PRO A 101 -15.31 5.46 4.95
C PRO A 101 -14.99 6.04 3.57
N HIS A 102 -14.42 7.26 3.52
CA HIS A 102 -14.02 7.90 2.27
C HIS A 102 -12.87 7.19 1.61
N ARG A 103 -11.86 6.81 2.41
CA ARG A 103 -10.74 6.03 1.93
C ARG A 103 -11.18 4.64 1.50
N ASP A 104 -12.01 3.95 2.29
CA ASP A 104 -12.54 2.63 1.94
C ASP A 104 -13.29 2.66 0.61
N ALA A 105 -14.20 3.64 0.42
CA ALA A 105 -14.94 3.79 -0.83
C ALA A 105 -14.03 4.03 -2.03
N THR A 106 -12.92 4.74 -1.85
CA THR A 106 -11.96 5.03 -2.93
C THR A 106 -11.07 3.84 -3.22
N THR A 107 -10.38 3.30 -2.20
CA THR A 107 -9.34 2.27 -2.40
C THR A 107 -9.91 0.93 -2.82
N LEU A 108 -11.06 0.51 -2.26
CA LEU A 108 -11.68 -0.77 -2.62
C LEU A 108 -12.19 -0.78 -4.08
N SER A 109 -12.58 0.37 -4.63
CA SER A 109 -12.94 0.51 -6.04
C SER A 109 -11.72 0.70 -6.95
N LEU A 110 -10.66 1.35 -6.46
CA LEU A 110 -9.43 1.62 -7.21
C LEU A 110 -8.60 0.36 -7.43
N ILE A 111 -8.46 -0.52 -6.42
CA ILE A 111 -7.59 -1.70 -6.45
C ILE A 111 -7.89 -2.61 -7.66
N PRO A 112 -9.13 -3.12 -7.86
CA PRO A 112 -9.40 -4.03 -8.97
C PRO A 112 -9.19 -3.35 -10.34
N ARG A 113 -9.49 -2.05 -10.47
CA ARG A 113 -9.28 -1.29 -11.70
C ARG A 113 -7.79 -1.12 -12.00
N ALA A 114 -6.98 -0.79 -10.99
CA ALA A 114 -5.53 -0.67 -11.13
C ALA A 114 -4.88 -2.00 -11.56
N ILE A 115 -5.28 -3.12 -10.93
CA ILE A 115 -4.78 -4.45 -11.29
C ILE A 115 -5.19 -4.81 -12.73
N ALA A 116 -6.46 -4.62 -13.11
CA ALA A 116 -6.96 -4.90 -14.46
C ALA A 116 -6.22 -4.07 -15.53
N ALA A 117 -5.90 -2.81 -15.21
CA ALA A 117 -5.13 -1.93 -16.08
C ALA A 117 -3.61 -2.23 -16.08
N GLY A 118 -3.16 -3.23 -15.32
CA GLY A 118 -1.75 -3.60 -15.19
C GLY A 118 -0.88 -2.52 -14.54
N LEU A 119 -1.47 -1.63 -13.72
CA LEU A 119 -0.68 -0.69 -12.94
C LEU A 119 0.10 -1.42 -11.85
N PRO A 120 1.40 -1.18 -11.73
CA PRO A 120 2.15 -1.57 -10.55
C PRO A 120 1.47 -1.08 -9.27
N LEU A 121 1.21 -2.01 -8.35
CA LEU A 121 0.55 -1.71 -7.08
C LEU A 121 1.36 -2.29 -5.92
N PHE A 122 1.76 -1.42 -4.99
CA PHE A 122 2.37 -1.80 -3.73
C PHE A 122 1.45 -1.42 -2.57
N ALA A 123 1.15 -2.36 -1.69
CA ALA A 123 0.22 -2.16 -0.58
C ALA A 123 0.90 -2.44 0.77
N VAL A 124 0.77 -1.50 1.72
CA VAL A 124 1.43 -1.51 3.02
C VAL A 124 0.40 -1.45 4.14
N CYS A 125 0.48 -2.35 5.11
CA CYS A 125 -0.31 -2.40 6.35
C CYS A 125 -1.83 -2.32 6.06
N ARG A 126 -2.47 -1.16 6.27
CA ARG A 126 -3.88 -0.99 5.93
C ARG A 126 -4.15 -1.22 4.44
N GLY A 127 -3.24 -0.78 3.55
CA GLY A 127 -3.33 -1.07 2.12
C GLY A 127 -3.29 -2.56 1.80
N PHE A 128 -2.47 -3.34 2.50
CA PHE A 128 -2.47 -4.80 2.42
C PHE A 128 -3.84 -5.38 2.79
N GLN A 129 -4.48 -4.87 3.84
CA GLN A 129 -5.81 -5.29 4.28
C GLN A 129 -6.89 -4.89 3.25
N GLU A 130 -6.83 -3.67 2.72
CA GLU A 130 -7.71 -3.18 1.64
C GLU A 130 -7.61 -4.09 0.41
N MET A 131 -6.39 -4.48 0.03
CA MET A 131 -6.16 -5.36 -1.10
C MET A 131 -6.74 -6.76 -0.87
N ASN A 132 -6.59 -7.34 0.32
CA ASN A 132 -7.23 -8.61 0.66
C ASN A 132 -8.76 -8.54 0.52
N ILE A 133 -9.38 -7.48 1.04
CA ILE A 133 -10.84 -7.27 0.96
C ILE A 133 -11.30 -7.09 -0.49
N ALA A 134 -10.58 -6.32 -1.30
CA ALA A 134 -10.91 -6.11 -2.71
C ALA A 134 -10.93 -7.41 -3.53
N PHE A 135 -10.20 -8.44 -3.06
CA PHE A 135 -10.20 -9.79 -3.61
C PHE A 135 -11.14 -10.77 -2.88
N GLY A 136 -12.06 -10.26 -2.04
CA GLY A 136 -13.09 -11.05 -1.34
C GLY A 136 -12.60 -11.76 -0.09
N GLY A 137 -11.44 -11.40 0.44
CA GLY A 137 -10.92 -11.88 1.72
C GLY A 137 -11.59 -11.22 2.92
N THR A 138 -11.29 -11.74 4.12
CA THR A 138 -11.79 -11.22 5.40
C THR A 138 -10.65 -10.88 6.35
N LEU A 139 -10.96 -10.09 7.39
CA LEU A 139 -10.00 -9.69 8.42
C LEU A 139 -10.44 -10.10 9.82
N TRP A 140 -9.47 -10.45 10.67
CA TRP A 140 -9.61 -10.31 12.11
C TRP A 140 -9.62 -8.84 12.46
N GLN A 141 -10.64 -8.38 13.22
CA GLN A 141 -10.73 -6.98 13.67
C GLN A 141 -9.68 -6.68 14.75
N LYS A 142 -9.36 -7.67 15.57
CA LYS A 142 -8.40 -7.60 16.68
C LYS A 142 -7.63 -8.92 16.72
N VAL A 143 -6.47 -8.97 16.08
CA VAL A 143 -5.61 -10.17 16.03
C VAL A 143 -5.20 -10.61 17.44
N GLN A 144 -4.91 -9.64 18.32
CA GLN A 144 -4.50 -9.88 19.70
C GLN A 144 -5.56 -10.60 20.56
N ASP A 145 -6.84 -10.59 20.14
CA ASP A 145 -7.95 -11.27 20.85
C ASP A 145 -8.18 -12.69 20.30
N VAL A 146 -7.46 -13.11 19.26
CA VAL A 146 -7.59 -14.42 18.64
C VAL A 146 -6.71 -15.43 19.38
N PRO A 147 -7.29 -16.54 19.92
CA PRO A 147 -6.49 -17.55 20.62
C PRO A 147 -5.33 -18.09 19.79
N GLY A 148 -4.12 -18.05 20.34
CA GLY A 148 -2.91 -18.55 19.71
C GLY A 148 -2.19 -17.52 18.81
N MET A 149 -2.79 -16.37 18.52
CA MET A 149 -2.12 -15.26 17.84
C MET A 149 -1.32 -14.41 18.83
N ARG A 150 -0.27 -13.76 18.32
CA ARG A 150 0.55 -12.79 19.08
C ARG A 150 -0.13 -11.43 19.09
N ASP A 151 0.36 -10.55 19.95
CA ASP A 151 0.03 -9.12 19.86
C ASP A 151 0.96 -8.47 18.83
N HIS A 152 0.36 -8.01 17.74
CA HIS A 152 1.04 -7.37 16.61
C HIS A 152 1.03 -5.84 16.67
N ARG A 153 0.52 -5.27 17.79
CA ARG A 153 0.44 -3.82 17.99
C ARG A 153 1.75 -3.27 18.54
N GLU A 154 1.98 -2.02 18.21
CA GLU A 154 3.01 -1.18 18.85
C GLU A 154 2.59 -0.72 20.25
N ASP A 155 3.56 -0.42 21.10
CA ASP A 155 3.32 0.34 22.33
C ASP A 155 3.34 1.84 22.00
N LYS A 156 2.16 2.46 21.94
CA LYS A 156 1.96 3.86 21.55
C LYS A 156 2.57 4.87 22.53
N GLU A 157 2.91 4.45 23.76
CA GLU A 157 3.58 5.30 24.74
C GLU A 157 5.09 5.44 24.46
N GLN A 158 5.64 4.58 23.60
CA GLN A 158 7.06 4.64 23.23
C GLN A 158 7.32 5.66 22.11
N PRO A 159 8.56 6.17 22.01
CA PRO A 159 8.99 6.97 20.87
C PRO A 159 8.83 6.24 19.54
N LEU A 160 8.61 6.97 18.44
CA LEU A 160 8.37 6.39 17.11
C LEU A 160 9.45 5.39 16.66
N ASP A 161 10.73 5.66 16.93
CA ASP A 161 11.83 4.76 16.58
C ASP A 161 11.72 3.40 17.30
N VAL A 162 11.14 3.38 18.51
CA VAL A 162 10.87 2.16 19.27
C VAL A 162 9.62 1.46 18.73
N GLN A 163 8.55 2.19 18.42
CA GLN A 163 7.33 1.64 17.84
C GLN A 163 7.62 0.92 16.50
N TYR A 164 8.50 1.49 15.67
CA TYR A 164 8.88 0.95 14.37
C TYR A 164 10.14 0.06 14.40
N ALA A 165 10.65 -0.26 15.59
CA ALA A 165 11.79 -1.17 15.72
C ALA A 165 11.44 -2.60 15.22
N PRO A 166 12.44 -3.43 14.87
CA PRO A 166 12.23 -4.83 14.54
C PRO A 166 11.45 -5.55 15.64
N ALA A 167 10.32 -6.21 15.28
CA ALA A 167 9.40 -6.82 16.23
C ALA A 167 9.45 -8.36 16.21
N HIS A 168 9.42 -8.98 15.02
CA HIS A 168 9.46 -10.43 14.88
C HIS A 168 10.02 -10.87 13.53
N GLU A 169 10.44 -12.12 13.49
CA GLU A 169 10.86 -12.78 12.26
C GLU A 169 9.62 -13.25 11.49
N ILE A 170 9.66 -13.13 10.15
CA ILE A 170 8.68 -13.73 9.26
C ILE A 170 9.36 -14.79 8.38
N GLU A 171 8.63 -15.87 8.05
CA GLU A 171 9.05 -16.89 7.13
C GLU A 171 8.58 -16.56 5.72
N LEU A 172 9.51 -16.48 4.76
CA LEU A 172 9.23 -16.22 3.36
C LEU A 172 8.94 -17.51 2.61
N VAL A 173 7.94 -17.49 1.73
CA VAL A 173 7.61 -18.65 0.90
C VAL A 173 8.78 -18.96 -0.03
N ARG A 174 9.38 -20.14 0.12
CA ARG A 174 10.56 -20.56 -0.66
C ARG A 174 10.28 -20.53 -2.16
N GLY A 175 11.12 -19.82 -2.90
CA GLY A 175 10.94 -19.58 -4.34
C GLY A 175 9.89 -18.49 -4.66
N GLY A 176 9.26 -17.89 -3.65
CA GLY A 176 8.38 -16.74 -3.80
C GLY A 176 9.12 -15.47 -4.23
N TYR A 177 8.36 -14.42 -4.51
CA TYR A 177 8.94 -13.16 -4.95
C TYR A 177 9.80 -12.52 -3.85
N LEU A 178 9.26 -12.42 -2.62
CA LEU A 178 9.98 -11.84 -1.49
C LEU A 178 11.20 -12.67 -1.08
N HIS A 179 11.12 -14.01 -1.17
CA HIS A 179 12.27 -14.89 -0.91
C HIS A 179 13.43 -14.62 -1.88
N ARG A 180 13.14 -14.48 -3.19
CA ARG A 180 14.18 -14.13 -4.17
C ARG A 180 14.76 -12.74 -3.94
N LEU A 181 13.92 -11.78 -3.54
CA LEU A 181 14.33 -10.41 -3.27
C LEU A 181 15.21 -10.30 -2.01
N ALA A 182 14.88 -11.05 -0.96
CA ALA A 182 15.61 -11.07 0.31
C ALA A 182 16.89 -11.89 0.25
N GLY A 183 16.94 -12.94 -0.60
CA GLY A 183 18.02 -13.93 -0.62
C GLY A 183 18.11 -14.76 0.67
N SER A 184 17.01 -14.88 1.42
CA SER A 184 16.94 -15.56 2.72
C SER A 184 15.55 -16.17 2.91
N ASP A 185 15.47 -17.28 3.66
CA ASP A 185 14.21 -17.92 4.04
C ASP A 185 13.44 -17.10 5.09
N ARG A 186 14.12 -16.21 5.84
CA ARG A 186 13.54 -15.44 6.94
C ARG A 186 14.09 -14.02 6.99
N VAL A 187 13.26 -13.09 7.41
CA VAL A 187 13.62 -11.68 7.65
C VAL A 187 12.92 -11.16 8.90
N VAL A 188 13.50 -10.17 9.58
CA VAL A 188 12.89 -9.52 10.73
C VAL A 188 12.19 -8.24 10.26
N VAL A 189 10.95 -8.04 10.69
CA VAL A 189 10.11 -6.89 10.33
C VAL A 189 9.58 -6.17 11.58
N ASN A 190 9.11 -4.93 11.40
CA ASN A 190 8.33 -4.23 12.40
C ASN A 190 6.86 -4.70 12.39
N SER A 191 6.09 -4.36 13.42
CA SER A 191 4.68 -4.78 13.53
C SER A 191 3.89 -3.73 14.30
N LEU A 192 2.91 -3.08 13.63
CA LEU A 192 2.13 -1.97 14.17
C LEU A 192 0.68 -2.07 13.69
N HIS A 193 0.00 -3.21 13.96
CA HIS A 193 -1.36 -3.41 13.46
C HIS A 193 -2.22 -4.23 14.43
N SER A 194 -3.51 -3.89 14.48
CA SER A 194 -4.54 -4.62 15.23
C SER A 194 -5.35 -5.55 14.31
N GLN A 195 -5.64 -5.11 13.08
CA GLN A 195 -6.28 -5.96 12.07
C GLN A 195 -5.26 -6.84 11.37
N GLY A 196 -5.70 -8.02 10.91
CA GLY A 196 -4.90 -8.94 10.12
C GLY A 196 -5.76 -9.83 9.25
N VAL A 197 -5.18 -10.48 8.24
CA VAL A 197 -5.92 -11.35 7.33
C VAL A 197 -6.44 -12.59 8.08
N GLN A 198 -7.77 -12.79 8.02
CA GLN A 198 -8.43 -13.99 8.51
C GLN A 198 -8.55 -15.02 7.39
N THR A 199 -9.16 -14.62 6.28
CA THR A 199 -9.27 -15.43 5.06
C THR A 199 -8.63 -14.69 3.92
N LEU A 200 -7.71 -15.33 3.22
CA LEU A 200 -7.07 -14.76 2.03
C LEU A 200 -8.08 -14.69 0.89
N GLY A 201 -8.10 -13.56 0.18
CA GLY A 201 -8.93 -13.36 -1.00
C GLY A 201 -8.57 -14.28 -2.17
N GLY A 202 -9.49 -14.43 -3.11
CA GLY A 202 -9.26 -15.21 -4.32
C GLY A 202 -8.16 -14.60 -5.19
N ASN A 203 -7.41 -15.45 -5.91
CA ASN A 203 -6.30 -15.02 -6.78
C ASN A 203 -5.14 -14.31 -6.05
N LEU A 204 -5.01 -14.49 -4.73
CA LEU A 204 -3.86 -14.05 -3.96
C LEU A 204 -2.98 -15.24 -3.59
N GLU A 205 -1.67 -15.06 -3.65
CA GLU A 205 -0.66 -16.03 -3.28
C GLU A 205 0.17 -15.51 -2.11
N ILE A 206 0.30 -16.32 -1.06
CA ILE A 206 1.07 -15.97 0.14
C ILE A 206 2.54 -15.86 -0.21
N GLU A 207 3.19 -14.83 0.31
CA GLU A 207 4.63 -14.58 0.21
C GLU A 207 5.34 -14.69 1.57
N ALA A 208 4.62 -14.40 2.69
CA ALA A 208 5.20 -14.49 4.03
C ALA A 208 4.17 -14.77 5.11
N ARG A 209 4.63 -15.40 6.22
CA ARG A 209 3.87 -15.61 7.45
C ARG A 209 4.69 -15.25 8.69
N ALA A 210 3.98 -14.76 9.71
CA ALA A 210 4.50 -14.63 11.06
C ALA A 210 4.60 -15.99 11.76
N PRO A 211 5.33 -16.11 12.90
CA PRO A 211 5.50 -17.38 13.62
C PRO A 211 4.22 -17.99 14.16
N ASP A 212 3.18 -17.17 14.38
CA ASP A 212 1.83 -17.60 14.80
C ASP A 212 0.93 -18.01 13.63
N GLY A 213 1.46 -17.96 12.40
CA GLY A 213 0.78 -18.34 11.18
C GLY A 213 0.01 -17.21 10.50
N LEU A 214 -0.02 -15.99 11.08
CA LEU A 214 -0.66 -14.83 10.46
C LEU A 214 -0.01 -14.54 9.10
N ILE A 215 -0.84 -14.25 8.09
CA ILE A 215 -0.35 -13.86 6.76
C ILE A 215 0.21 -12.44 6.84
N GLU A 216 1.48 -12.30 6.50
CA GLU A 216 2.22 -11.03 6.56
C GLU A 216 2.49 -10.43 5.16
N ALA A 217 2.47 -11.25 4.11
CA ALA A 217 2.59 -10.77 2.74
C ALA A 217 1.89 -11.69 1.75
N PHE A 218 1.40 -11.09 0.67
CA PHE A 218 0.90 -11.81 -0.50
C PHE A 218 1.09 -10.97 -1.77
N ARG A 219 0.95 -11.64 -2.91
CA ARG A 219 0.90 -11.01 -4.24
C ARG A 219 -0.36 -11.44 -4.99
N VAL A 220 -0.73 -10.70 -6.03
CA VAL A 220 -1.81 -11.12 -6.93
C VAL A 220 -1.26 -12.15 -7.92
N SER A 221 -1.90 -13.33 -7.98
CA SER A 221 -1.58 -14.36 -8.95
C SER A 221 -1.81 -13.87 -10.37
N ASN A 222 -0.84 -14.08 -11.26
CA ASN A 222 -0.96 -13.73 -12.68
C ASN A 222 -1.33 -12.26 -12.94
N ALA A 223 -1.00 -11.34 -12.03
CA ALA A 223 -1.16 -9.92 -12.28
C ALA A 223 -0.37 -9.51 -13.54
N PRO A 224 -0.94 -8.66 -14.41
CA PRO A 224 -0.22 -8.16 -15.59
C PRO A 224 1.00 -7.30 -15.24
N GLY A 225 1.05 -6.77 -14.01
CA GLY A 225 2.12 -5.94 -13.48
C GLY A 225 2.52 -6.33 -12.08
N PHE A 226 3.42 -5.56 -11.47
CA PHE A 226 3.81 -5.70 -10.08
C PHE A 226 2.59 -5.50 -9.15
N ALA A 227 2.28 -6.45 -8.29
CA ALA A 227 1.16 -6.38 -7.36
C ALA A 227 1.51 -7.11 -6.06
N LEU A 228 2.14 -6.40 -5.13
CA LEU A 228 2.67 -6.90 -3.87
C LEU A 228 2.01 -6.20 -2.69
N ALA A 229 1.73 -6.95 -1.62
CA ALA A 229 1.17 -6.43 -0.40
C ALA A 229 1.91 -6.99 0.83
N VAL A 230 2.21 -6.11 1.80
CA VAL A 230 2.91 -6.46 3.04
C VAL A 230 2.21 -5.84 4.25
N GLN A 231 2.16 -6.57 5.38
CA GLN A 231 1.47 -6.10 6.58
C GLN A 231 2.35 -5.17 7.42
N TRP A 232 3.67 -5.35 7.41
CA TRP A 232 4.63 -4.49 8.09
C TRP A 232 4.84 -3.15 7.37
N HIS A 233 5.72 -2.29 7.90
CA HIS A 233 6.00 -0.94 7.42
C HIS A 233 7.40 -0.82 6.81
N PRO A 234 7.61 -1.20 5.54
CA PRO A 234 8.92 -1.11 4.87
C PRO A 234 9.31 0.33 4.53
N GLU A 235 8.36 1.28 4.55
CA GLU A 235 8.62 2.69 4.27
C GLU A 235 9.37 3.39 5.40
N TRP A 236 9.34 2.83 6.63
CA TRP A 236 10.04 3.42 7.77
C TRP A 236 11.55 3.31 7.59
N GLN A 237 12.20 4.47 7.56
CA GLN A 237 13.65 4.57 7.33
C GLN A 237 14.13 3.69 6.17
N VAL A 238 13.39 3.70 5.06
CA VAL A 238 13.54 2.79 3.91
C VAL A 238 14.97 2.65 3.40
N LEU A 239 15.75 3.73 3.40
CA LEU A 239 17.16 3.71 2.93
C LEU A 239 18.12 3.02 3.91
N LYS A 240 17.71 2.78 5.17
CA LYS A 240 18.53 2.10 6.17
C LYS A 240 18.33 0.58 6.20
N ASN A 241 17.25 0.08 5.59
CA ASN A 241 16.93 -1.35 5.53
C ASN A 241 17.04 -1.83 4.08
N PRO A 242 18.05 -2.68 3.76
CA PRO A 242 18.27 -3.14 2.39
C PRO A 242 17.08 -3.90 1.79
N PHE A 243 16.35 -4.70 2.60
CA PHE A 243 15.19 -5.44 2.13
C PHE A 243 14.01 -4.50 1.81
N SER A 244 13.74 -3.53 2.67
CA SER A 244 12.74 -2.49 2.44
C SER A 244 13.07 -1.66 1.19
N HIS A 245 14.33 -1.24 1.07
CA HIS A 245 14.80 -0.51 -0.11
C HIS A 245 14.62 -1.32 -1.40
N ALA A 246 14.96 -2.61 -1.38
CA ALA A 246 14.81 -3.49 -2.55
C ALA A 246 13.34 -3.62 -3.00
N MET A 247 12.38 -3.66 -2.07
CA MET A 247 10.94 -3.69 -2.40
C MET A 247 10.49 -2.41 -3.11
N PHE A 248 10.86 -1.22 -2.59
CA PHE A 248 10.52 0.05 -3.22
C PHE A 248 11.25 0.25 -4.56
N ALA A 249 12.51 -0.15 -4.67
CA ALA A 249 13.25 -0.13 -5.93
C ALA A 249 12.57 -0.99 -7.00
N ALA A 250 12.18 -2.23 -6.66
CA ALA A 250 11.47 -3.13 -7.56
C ALA A 250 10.11 -2.57 -7.99
N PHE A 251 9.38 -1.90 -7.09
CA PHE A 251 8.14 -1.20 -7.42
C PHE A 251 8.39 -0.05 -8.40
N GLY A 252 9.42 0.77 -8.15
CA GLY A 252 9.82 1.85 -9.06
C GLY A 252 10.25 1.36 -10.44
N ASP A 253 10.97 0.23 -10.51
CA ASP A 253 11.37 -0.40 -11.77
C ASP A 253 10.15 -0.87 -12.57
N ALA A 254 9.16 -1.46 -11.91
CA ALA A 254 7.91 -1.86 -12.55
C ALA A 254 7.14 -0.64 -13.11
N ALA A 255 7.10 0.47 -12.38
CA ALA A 255 6.47 1.70 -12.83
C ALA A 255 7.22 2.32 -14.04
N ARG A 256 8.54 2.29 -14.05
CA ARG A 256 9.36 2.70 -15.20
C ARG A 256 9.14 1.83 -16.43
N ALA A 257 9.04 0.51 -16.24
CA ALA A 257 8.74 -0.43 -17.32
C ALA A 257 7.38 -0.12 -17.99
N ARG A 258 6.36 0.26 -17.18
CA ARG A 258 5.06 0.69 -17.70
C ARG A 258 5.13 1.94 -18.57
N ILE A 259 5.89 2.98 -18.18
CA ILE A 259 6.09 4.17 -19.02
C ILE A 259 6.66 3.78 -20.39
N ASN A 260 7.63 2.87 -20.42
CA ASN A 260 8.26 2.43 -21.66
C ASN A 260 7.32 1.60 -22.55
N ALA A 261 6.39 0.85 -21.96
CA ALA A 261 5.39 0.07 -22.71
C ALA A 261 4.26 0.92 -23.29
N ARG A 262 4.06 2.16 -22.81
CA ARG A 262 3.07 3.14 -23.32
C ARG A 262 3.59 4.02 -24.47
N LYS A 263 4.89 3.99 -24.75
CA LYS A 263 5.54 4.72 -25.86
C LYS A 263 5.51 3.90 -27.14
#